data_1ad82a1ce4f200129d6cc4e8f44f13b3
#
_entry.id   1ad82a1ce4f200129d6cc4e8f44f13b3
#
_cell.length_a   1.000
_cell.length_b   1.000
_cell.length_c   1.000
_cell.angle_alpha   90.00
_cell.angle_beta   90.00
_cell.angle_gamma   90.00
#
_symmetry.space_group_name_H-M   'P 1'
#
loop_
_entity.id
_entity.type
_entity.pdbx_description
1 polymer ?
#
loop_
_entity_poly.entity_id
_entity_poly.type
_entity_poly.pdbx_seq_one_letter_code
_entity_poly.pdbx_strand_id
1 'polypeptide(L)'
;MIQATTESTFNAYLSTEDNRIHTSVASTQIRHLVKFINDMDGSVQYAYGSAETIYERYTKFTFLYNVTPNVYEGKTKLIPSGYYKYEVYEVAWTGTVTVSSGNAPATETDVLSPAAPDKGVVRGLVTKGKLNLTDLAGTAQVQYTQREAPESTNYIYHGQ
;
A
#
# COMPACT_ATOMS: atom_id res chain seq x y z
N MET A 1 -2.79 -7.20 8.96
CA MET A 1 -3.58 -6.60 7.85
C MET A 1 -3.73 -5.11 8.13
N ILE A 2 -3.40 -4.26 7.16
CA ILE A 2 -3.60 -2.82 7.24
C ILE A 2 -5.09 -2.53 7.04
N GLN A 3 -5.66 -1.60 7.82
CA GLN A 3 -7.00 -1.06 7.64
C GLN A 3 -6.87 0.39 7.17
N ALA A 4 -7.53 0.73 6.09
CA ALA A 4 -7.57 2.07 5.53
C ALA A 4 -8.99 2.40 5.05
N THR A 5 -9.26 3.69 4.88
CA THR A 5 -10.51 4.20 4.32
C THR A 5 -10.20 4.99 3.06
N THR A 6 -11.05 4.88 2.04
CA THR A 6 -10.92 5.68 0.82
C THR A 6 -10.90 7.16 1.18
N GLU A 7 -10.18 7.95 0.38
CA GLU A 7 -10.08 9.41 0.54
C GLU A 7 -9.55 9.89 1.91
N SER A 8 -8.91 9.00 2.66
CA SER A 8 -8.37 9.31 3.98
C SER A 8 -6.88 8.99 4.10
N THR A 9 -6.17 9.78 4.90
CA THR A 9 -4.82 9.47 5.34
C THR A 9 -4.85 8.25 6.25
N PHE A 10 -3.91 7.31 6.07
CA PHE A 10 -3.82 6.14 6.92
C PHE A 10 -2.39 5.84 7.36
N ASN A 11 -2.27 5.08 8.44
CA ASN A 11 -1.00 4.59 8.95
C ASN A 11 -0.90 3.08 8.78
N ALA A 12 0.28 2.62 8.37
CA ALA A 12 0.63 1.21 8.34
C ALA A 12 1.74 0.93 9.37
N TYR A 13 1.57 -0.16 10.11
CA TYR A 13 2.54 -0.62 11.12
C TYR A 13 3.08 -1.97 10.67
N LEU A 14 4.33 -1.99 10.21
CA LEU A 14 4.93 -3.13 9.54
C LEU A 14 6.27 -3.50 10.17
N SER A 15 6.54 -4.80 10.30
CA SER A 15 7.85 -5.27 10.72
C SER A 15 8.80 -5.25 9.53
N THR A 16 9.76 -4.35 9.53
CA THR A 16 10.77 -4.20 8.47
C THR A 16 12.18 -4.44 8.98
N GLU A 17 12.46 -4.07 10.22
CA GLU A 17 13.82 -4.17 10.78
C GLU A 17 14.31 -5.62 10.91
N ASP A 18 13.43 -6.56 11.29
CA ASP A 18 13.78 -7.97 11.43
C ASP A 18 14.17 -8.63 10.09
N ASN A 19 13.67 -8.08 8.98
CA ASN A 19 13.91 -8.59 7.63
C ASN A 19 14.83 -7.67 6.80
N ARG A 20 15.57 -6.81 7.46
CA ARG A 20 16.46 -5.86 6.82
C ARG A 20 17.52 -6.59 5.98
N ILE A 21 17.68 -6.17 4.72
CA ILE A 21 18.57 -6.82 3.74
C ILE A 21 19.95 -6.17 3.78
N HIS A 22 20.02 -4.84 3.76
CA HIS A 22 21.28 -4.11 3.71
C HIS A 22 21.75 -3.67 5.10
N THR A 23 22.47 -4.55 5.77
CA THR A 23 22.92 -4.34 7.16
C THR A 23 24.18 -3.49 7.30
N SER A 24 24.87 -3.19 6.19
CA SER A 24 26.15 -2.44 6.20
C SER A 24 25.97 -0.92 6.20
N VAL A 25 24.74 -0.40 6.07
CA VAL A 25 24.44 1.02 6.24
C VAL A 25 23.58 1.25 7.48
N ALA A 26 23.56 2.45 8.03
CA ALA A 26 22.71 2.78 9.16
C ALA A 26 21.21 2.71 8.78
N SER A 27 20.33 2.41 9.73
CA SER A 27 18.87 2.40 9.50
C SER A 27 18.35 3.74 8.98
N THR A 28 19.01 4.84 9.35
CA THR A 28 18.70 6.19 8.85
C THR A 28 18.96 6.38 7.36
N GLN A 29 19.77 5.50 6.75
CA GLN A 29 20.08 5.49 5.30
C GLN A 29 19.16 4.57 4.50
N ILE A 30 18.10 4.06 5.12
CA ILE A 30 17.11 3.19 4.49
C ILE A 30 15.77 3.90 4.47
N ARG A 31 15.03 3.69 3.38
CA ARG A 31 13.60 4.00 3.23
C ARG A 31 12.92 2.82 2.58
N HIS A 32 11.62 2.77 2.69
CA HIS A 32 10.86 1.67 2.15
C HIS A 32 9.89 2.14 1.06
N LEU A 33 9.99 1.53 -0.10
CA LEU A 33 9.04 1.69 -1.20
C LEU A 33 7.92 0.67 -1.03
N VAL A 34 6.70 1.14 -0.89
CA VAL A 34 5.53 0.28 -0.74
C VAL A 34 4.77 0.20 -2.06
N LYS A 35 4.50 -1.02 -2.49
CA LYS A 35 3.70 -1.36 -3.67
C LYS A 35 2.34 -1.85 -3.20
N PHE A 36 1.28 -1.21 -3.64
CA PHE A 36 -0.10 -1.62 -3.43
C PHE A 36 -0.65 -2.22 -4.70
N ILE A 37 -1.22 -3.41 -4.62
CA ILE A 37 -1.77 -4.17 -5.75
C ILE A 37 -3.23 -4.45 -5.43
N ASN A 38 -4.15 -3.94 -6.23
CA ASN A 38 -5.56 -4.23 -6.07
C ASN A 38 -5.85 -5.69 -6.42
N ASP A 39 -6.55 -6.41 -5.55
CA ASP A 39 -6.87 -7.82 -5.77
C ASP A 39 -7.95 -8.03 -6.85
N MET A 40 -8.75 -7.00 -7.18
CA MET A 40 -9.86 -7.12 -8.13
C MET A 40 -9.41 -6.90 -9.58
N ASP A 41 -8.68 -5.81 -9.83
CA ASP A 41 -8.31 -5.39 -11.18
C ASP A 41 -6.80 -5.48 -11.47
N GLY A 42 -5.99 -5.81 -10.45
CA GLY A 42 -4.54 -5.90 -10.56
C GLY A 42 -3.83 -4.55 -10.71
N SER A 43 -4.53 -3.44 -10.55
CA SER A 43 -3.91 -2.11 -10.61
C SER A 43 -2.84 -1.95 -9.52
N VAL A 44 -1.76 -1.26 -9.88
CA VAL A 44 -0.58 -1.10 -9.01
C VAL A 44 -0.35 0.36 -8.73
N GLN A 45 -0.06 0.68 -7.47
CA GLN A 45 0.40 1.99 -7.05
C GLN A 45 1.60 1.87 -6.10
N TYR A 46 2.58 2.75 -6.27
CA TYR A 46 3.76 2.82 -5.42
C TYR A 46 3.73 4.08 -4.58
N ALA A 47 4.27 4.00 -3.36
CA ALA A 47 4.52 5.18 -2.53
C ALA A 47 5.60 4.91 -1.49
N TYR A 48 6.46 5.89 -1.24
CA TYR A 48 7.19 5.99 0.02
C TYR A 48 6.24 6.51 1.10
N GLY A 49 6.52 6.22 2.38
CA GLY A 49 5.77 6.90 3.44
C GLY A 49 6.04 8.41 3.43
N SER A 50 5.02 9.25 3.55
CA SER A 50 5.20 10.69 3.77
C SER A 50 5.94 10.96 5.09
N ALA A 51 5.77 10.06 6.06
CA ALA A 51 6.57 9.93 7.25
C ALA A 51 6.83 8.44 7.50
N GLU A 52 8.07 8.14 7.90
CA GLU A 52 8.52 6.82 8.26
C GLU A 52 9.23 6.90 9.61
N THR A 53 8.72 6.18 10.60
CA THR A 53 9.30 6.17 11.95
C THR A 53 9.58 4.73 12.36
N ILE A 54 10.84 4.45 12.63
CA ILE A 54 11.31 3.13 13.06
C ILE A 54 11.19 3.03 14.58
N TYR A 55 10.51 1.98 15.05
CA TYR A 55 10.41 1.56 16.44
C TYR A 55 11.06 0.19 16.59
N GLU A 56 11.31 -0.24 17.81
CA GLU A 56 12.00 -1.52 18.10
C GLU A 56 11.33 -2.75 17.45
N ARG A 57 10.00 -2.74 17.28
CA ARG A 57 9.23 -3.90 16.80
C ARG A 57 8.53 -3.68 15.47
N TYR A 58 8.41 -2.44 15.03
CA TYR A 58 7.71 -2.10 13.80
C TYR A 58 8.17 -0.76 13.27
N THR A 59 7.97 -0.57 11.99
CA THR A 59 8.08 0.74 11.34
C THR A 59 6.69 1.27 11.06
N LYS A 60 6.42 2.50 11.47
CA LYS A 60 5.20 3.23 11.16
C LYS A 60 5.38 4.01 9.89
N PHE A 61 4.49 3.78 8.93
CA PHE A 61 4.37 4.55 7.70
C PHE A 61 3.11 5.37 7.73
N THR A 62 3.18 6.61 7.25
CA THR A 62 2.01 7.45 7.02
C THR A 62 1.84 7.65 5.52
N PHE A 63 0.64 7.37 4.99
CA PHE A 63 0.27 7.62 3.60
C PHE A 63 -0.83 8.67 3.54
N LEU A 64 -0.63 9.68 2.71
CA LEU A 64 -1.56 10.78 2.54
C LEU A 64 -2.49 10.50 1.37
N TYR A 65 -3.78 10.75 1.56
CA TYR A 65 -4.68 10.77 0.40
C TYR A 65 -4.46 12.03 -0.44
N ASN A 66 -4.38 11.85 -1.75
CA ASN A 66 -4.38 12.97 -2.69
C ASN A 66 -4.95 12.52 -4.04
N VAL A 67 -5.76 13.38 -4.67
CA VAL A 67 -6.31 13.13 -6.02
C VAL A 67 -5.23 12.97 -7.09
N THR A 68 -4.07 13.57 -6.86
CA THR A 68 -2.86 13.41 -7.69
C THR A 68 -1.81 12.65 -6.89
N PRO A 69 -1.64 11.34 -7.12
CA PRO A 69 -0.64 10.53 -6.43
C PRO A 69 0.78 11.03 -6.69
N ASN A 70 1.64 10.92 -5.68
CA ASN A 70 3.07 11.17 -5.82
C ASN A 70 3.85 10.15 -5.01
N VAL A 71 4.60 9.31 -5.69
CA VAL A 71 5.38 8.21 -5.10
C VAL A 71 6.32 8.71 -4.00
N TYR A 72 6.99 9.83 -4.23
CA TYR A 72 8.05 10.35 -3.37
C TYR A 72 7.54 11.11 -2.14
N GLU A 73 6.31 11.60 -2.19
CA GLU A 73 5.70 12.37 -1.11
C GLU A 73 4.72 11.55 -0.25
N GLY A 74 4.58 10.27 -0.53
CA GLY A 74 3.64 9.39 0.16
C GLY A 74 2.18 9.70 -0.11
N LYS A 75 1.90 10.37 -1.24
CA LYS A 75 0.55 10.69 -1.70
C LYS A 75 -0.01 9.55 -2.51
N THR A 76 -1.10 8.97 -2.03
CA THR A 76 -1.77 7.82 -2.64
C THR A 76 -3.22 8.12 -2.99
N LYS A 77 -3.72 7.44 -4.02
CA LYS A 77 -5.13 7.41 -4.41
C LYS A 77 -5.53 5.97 -4.68
N LEU A 78 -5.74 5.22 -3.60
CA LEU A 78 -6.19 3.83 -3.72
C LEU A 78 -7.69 3.81 -4.04
N ILE A 79 -8.04 3.30 -5.20
CA ILE A 79 -9.39 3.09 -5.73
C ILE A 79 -9.37 1.86 -6.65
N PRO A 80 -10.47 1.09 -6.72
CA PRO A 80 -11.67 1.11 -5.89
C PRO A 80 -11.41 0.63 -4.46
N SER A 81 -12.41 0.77 -3.57
CA SER A 81 -12.41 0.10 -2.27
C SER A 81 -12.34 -1.42 -2.43
N GLY A 82 -11.78 -2.11 -1.48
CA GLY A 82 -11.59 -3.57 -1.55
C GLY A 82 -10.31 -4.04 -0.90
N TYR A 83 -9.94 -5.27 -1.25
CA TYR A 83 -8.71 -5.85 -0.76
C TYR A 83 -7.55 -5.54 -1.71
N TYR A 84 -6.42 -5.22 -1.09
CA TYR A 84 -5.14 -5.00 -1.73
C TYR A 84 -4.10 -5.94 -1.15
N LYS A 85 -3.15 -6.37 -1.96
CA LYS A 85 -1.86 -6.87 -1.50
C LYS A 85 -0.93 -5.68 -1.34
N TYR A 86 -0.07 -5.71 -0.34
CA TYR A 86 1.06 -4.80 -0.29
C TYR A 86 2.37 -5.58 -0.25
N GLU A 87 3.38 -4.99 -0.85
CA GLU A 87 4.76 -5.45 -0.83
C GLU A 87 5.64 -4.26 -0.44
N VAL A 88 6.60 -4.49 0.44
CA VAL A 88 7.50 -3.45 0.96
C VAL A 88 8.91 -3.78 0.54
N TYR A 89 9.53 -2.88 -0.21
CA TYR A 89 10.88 -3.03 -0.71
C TYR A 89 11.83 -2.09 0.03
N GLU A 90 12.95 -2.63 0.47
CA GLU A 90 14.03 -1.85 1.06
C GLU A 90 14.78 -1.07 -0.03
N VAL A 91 14.95 0.22 0.20
CA VAL A 91 15.76 1.11 -0.63
C VAL A 91 16.84 1.72 0.26
N ALA A 92 18.10 1.53 -0.12
CA ALA A 92 19.26 1.97 0.66
C ALA A 92 20.08 3.01 -0.11
N TRP A 93 20.58 4.00 0.63
CA TRP A 93 21.55 5.00 0.17
C TRP A 93 22.89 4.78 0.86
N THR A 94 23.98 5.03 0.15
CA THR A 94 25.33 5.04 0.73
C THR A 94 25.77 6.43 1.19
N GLY A 95 25.02 7.46 0.82
CA GLY A 95 25.22 8.85 1.19
C GLY A 95 23.95 9.47 1.75
N THR A 96 23.64 10.68 1.31
CA THR A 96 22.45 11.42 1.77
C THR A 96 21.17 10.80 1.24
N VAL A 97 20.23 10.50 2.12
CA VAL A 97 18.91 10.00 1.75
C VAL A 97 18.09 11.13 1.12
N THR A 98 17.73 10.96 -0.13
CA THR A 98 16.91 11.91 -0.87
C THR A 98 15.79 11.17 -1.59
N VAL A 99 14.56 11.29 -1.06
CA VAL A 99 13.37 10.68 -1.66
C VAL A 99 12.75 11.69 -2.62
N SER A 100 13.22 11.67 -3.86
CA SER A 100 12.74 12.55 -4.92
C SER A 100 12.95 11.91 -6.29
N SER A 101 12.29 12.47 -7.31
CA SER A 101 12.52 12.04 -8.69
C SER A 101 13.99 12.13 -9.06
N GLY A 102 14.52 11.06 -9.67
CA GLY A 102 15.93 10.95 -10.06
C GLY A 102 16.89 10.55 -8.93
N ASN A 103 16.48 10.57 -7.65
CA ASN A 103 17.31 10.15 -6.51
C ASN A 103 16.74 8.95 -5.76
N ALA A 104 15.45 8.65 -5.94
CA ALA A 104 14.81 7.46 -5.39
C ALA A 104 14.11 6.66 -6.48
N PRO A 105 14.15 5.32 -6.45
CA PRO A 105 13.40 4.47 -7.36
C PRO A 105 11.88 4.72 -7.24
N ALA A 106 11.17 4.77 -8.38
CA ALA A 106 9.71 4.88 -8.39
C ALA A 106 9.02 3.51 -8.36
N THR A 107 9.73 2.46 -8.78
CA THR A 107 9.28 1.06 -8.79
C THR A 107 10.37 0.15 -8.24
N GLU A 108 10.02 -1.11 -7.92
CA GLU A 108 10.98 -2.10 -7.42
C GLU A 108 12.03 -2.53 -8.44
N THR A 109 11.80 -2.24 -9.70
CA THR A 109 12.71 -2.59 -10.80
C THR A 109 13.55 -1.43 -11.31
N ASP A 110 13.32 -0.23 -10.79
CA ASP A 110 14.08 0.95 -11.22
C ASP A 110 15.55 0.88 -10.80
N VAL A 111 16.43 1.17 -11.75
CA VAL A 111 17.86 1.32 -11.55
C VAL A 111 18.26 2.74 -11.93
N LEU A 112 18.67 3.52 -10.95
CA LEU A 112 19.10 4.91 -11.16
C LEU A 112 20.51 4.97 -11.75
N SER A 113 20.67 5.72 -12.82
CA SER A 113 21.94 5.89 -13.53
C SER A 113 22.25 7.40 -13.72
N PRO A 114 23.53 7.80 -13.56
CA PRO A 114 24.66 7.01 -13.05
C PRO A 114 24.50 6.67 -11.57
N ALA A 115 25.11 5.56 -11.12
CA ALA A 115 25.14 5.23 -9.71
C ALA A 115 25.91 6.30 -8.90
N ALA A 116 25.33 6.76 -7.80
CA ALA A 116 25.93 7.76 -6.94
C ALA A 116 25.46 7.57 -5.48
N PRO A 117 26.21 8.09 -4.48
CA PRO A 117 25.85 7.91 -3.06
C PRO A 117 24.48 8.49 -2.68
N ASP A 118 24.00 9.50 -3.39
CA ASP A 118 22.68 10.13 -3.23
C ASP A 118 21.55 9.42 -3.99
N LYS A 119 21.88 8.35 -4.72
CA LYS A 119 20.92 7.52 -5.45
C LYS A 119 20.51 6.30 -4.64
N GLY A 120 19.22 6.17 -4.41
CA GLY A 120 18.65 4.99 -3.73
C GLY A 120 18.75 3.74 -4.61
N VAL A 121 19.05 2.62 -3.98
CA VAL A 121 19.13 1.31 -4.65
C VAL A 121 18.14 0.37 -3.98
N VAL A 122 17.24 -0.22 -4.77
CA VAL A 122 16.34 -1.27 -4.28
C VAL A 122 17.16 -2.50 -3.91
N ARG A 123 17.00 -2.97 -2.67
CA ARG A 123 17.72 -4.14 -2.14
C ARG A 123 16.90 -5.41 -2.20
N GLY A 124 15.60 -5.31 -2.07
CA GLY A 124 14.67 -6.42 -2.19
C GLY A 124 13.43 -6.27 -1.34
N LEU A 125 12.61 -7.31 -1.34
CA LEU A 125 11.36 -7.40 -0.61
C LEU A 125 11.64 -7.73 0.87
N VAL A 126 11.16 -6.89 1.79
CA VAL A 126 11.32 -7.10 3.25
C VAL A 126 10.06 -7.63 3.90
N THR A 127 8.89 -7.22 3.45
CA THR A 127 7.62 -7.74 3.98
C THR A 127 6.49 -7.58 2.98
N LYS A 128 5.45 -8.40 3.12
CA LYS A 128 4.24 -8.36 2.31
C LYS A 128 3.01 -8.73 3.13
N GLY A 129 1.84 -8.34 2.68
CA GLY A 129 0.59 -8.70 3.35
C GLY A 129 -0.63 -8.15 2.65
N LYS A 130 -1.69 -7.94 3.42
CA LYS A 130 -3.00 -7.50 2.95
C LYS A 130 -3.39 -6.15 3.55
N LEU A 131 -4.04 -5.34 2.72
CA LEU A 131 -4.71 -4.11 3.12
C LEU A 131 -6.19 -4.25 2.79
N ASN A 132 -7.05 -3.86 3.71
CA ASN A 132 -8.47 -3.71 3.48
C ASN A 132 -8.80 -2.22 3.39
N LEU A 133 -9.27 -1.80 2.24
CA LEU A 133 -9.68 -0.42 1.96
C LEU A 133 -11.20 -0.35 1.99
N THR A 134 -11.75 0.25 3.05
CA THR A 134 -13.19 0.47 3.21
C THR A 134 -13.61 1.78 2.56
N ASP A 135 -14.85 1.87 2.13
CA ASP A 135 -15.41 3.11 1.60
C ASP A 135 -15.58 4.15 2.72
N LEU A 136 -15.35 5.43 2.42
CA LEU A 136 -15.56 6.56 3.34
C LEU A 136 -17.02 6.66 3.80
N ALA A 137 -17.97 6.29 2.95
CA ALA A 137 -19.40 6.26 3.28
C ALA A 137 -19.79 5.14 4.27
N GLY A 138 -18.85 4.27 4.65
CA GLY A 138 -19.13 3.15 5.55
C GLY A 138 -20.02 2.07 4.96
N THR A 139 -20.28 2.12 3.65
CA THR A 139 -21.04 1.09 2.93
C THR A 139 -20.26 -0.21 2.93
N ALA A 140 -20.91 -1.28 3.39
CA ALA A 140 -20.34 -2.62 3.32
C ALA A 140 -20.01 -2.95 1.85
N GLN A 141 -18.80 -3.44 1.60
CA GLN A 141 -18.32 -3.78 0.25
C GLN A 141 -19.13 -4.92 -0.41
N VAL A 142 -19.88 -5.66 0.37
CA VAL A 142 -20.75 -6.72 -0.10
C VAL A 142 -22.19 -6.31 0.22
N GLN A 143 -22.85 -5.73 -0.76
CA GLN A 143 -24.30 -5.61 -0.71
C GLN A 143 -24.88 -6.96 -1.15
N TYR A 144 -25.41 -7.70 -0.18
CA TYR A 144 -26.32 -8.78 -0.52
C TYR A 144 -27.61 -8.15 -1.06
N THR A 145 -27.88 -8.32 -2.33
CA THR A 145 -29.21 -8.03 -2.85
C THR A 145 -30.21 -8.88 -2.10
N GLN A 146 -30.96 -8.27 -1.18
CA GLN A 146 -32.13 -8.94 -0.63
C GLN A 146 -33.05 -9.22 -1.80
N ARG A 147 -33.26 -10.48 -2.08
CA ARG A 147 -34.29 -10.90 -3.01
C ARG A 147 -35.61 -10.54 -2.35
N GLU A 148 -36.28 -9.52 -2.88
CA GLU A 148 -37.63 -9.24 -2.42
C GLU A 148 -38.45 -10.52 -2.55
N ALA A 149 -39.09 -10.90 -1.45
CA ALA A 149 -40.05 -12.00 -1.51
C ALA A 149 -41.13 -11.61 -2.54
N PRO A 150 -41.48 -12.48 -3.48
CA PRO A 150 -42.50 -12.16 -4.43
C PRO A 150 -43.78 -11.78 -3.70
N GLU A 151 -44.35 -10.61 -4.05
CA GLU A 151 -45.54 -10.06 -3.40
C GLU A 151 -46.76 -10.98 -3.51
N SER A 152 -46.74 -11.98 -4.38
CA SER A 152 -47.79 -12.99 -4.47
C SER A 152 -47.16 -14.37 -4.66
N THR A 153 -47.38 -15.24 -3.70
CA THR A 153 -47.19 -16.68 -3.87
C THR A 153 -48.42 -17.25 -4.52
N ASN A 154 -48.45 -17.21 -5.84
CA ASN A 154 -49.42 -18.02 -6.59
C ASN A 154 -48.98 -19.49 -6.52
N TYR A 155 -49.34 -20.16 -5.42
CA TYR A 155 -49.29 -21.60 -5.40
C TYR A 155 -50.41 -22.13 -6.33
N ILE A 156 -50.02 -22.70 -7.46
CA ILE A 156 -50.95 -23.51 -8.24
C ILE A 156 -51.24 -24.76 -7.42
N TYR A 157 -52.34 -24.74 -6.71
CA TYR A 157 -52.88 -25.91 -6.06
C TYR A 157 -53.39 -26.85 -7.15
N HIS A 158 -52.70 -27.91 -7.46
CA HIS A 158 -53.29 -29.03 -8.17
C HIS A 158 -54.15 -29.80 -7.18
N GLY A 159 -55.35 -29.27 -6.92
CA GLY A 159 -56.36 -29.99 -6.20
C GLY A 159 -56.85 -31.17 -7.07
N GLN A 160 -56.85 -32.33 -6.49
CA GLN A 160 -57.46 -33.49 -7.07
C GLN A 160 -58.98 -33.32 -7.18
#